data_7f896fe27335a6471ab736feb1e97b6b
#
_entry.id   7f896fe27335a6471ab736feb1e97b6b
#
_cell.length_a   1.000
_cell.length_b   1.000
_cell.length_c   1.000
_cell.angle_alpha   90.00
_cell.angle_beta   90.00
_cell.angle_gamma   90.00
#
_symmetry.space_group_name_H-M   'P 1'
#
loop_
_entity.id
_entity.type
_entity.pdbx_description
1 polymer ?
#
loop_
_entity_poly.entity_id
_entity_poly.type
_entity_poly.pdbx_seq_one_letter_code
_entity_poly.pdbx_strand_id
1 'polypeptide(L)'
;AMALKPGQVSQIVESPDGFHIIQLIAREGDMFNARHILIRPEYSSEDRSKAFKSLDSIKTLILADSITFEKAARRLSQDPKSFLNGGIMSDENTGAVLFEKDQLKPADYNVIKDLKPGEISEPFESVDNEGNLGHTVYKIIKIDKIIPAHPASFKEDFSILLNIAKESNSRKAIDEFITKKQRTTYIVIDPMFHNCPFKREGWIK
;
A
#
# COMPACT_ATOMS: atom_id res chain seq x y z
N ALA A 1 13.85 7.84 -19.63
CA ALA A 1 14.74 9.01 -19.70
C ALA A 1 16.19 8.61 -19.94
N MET A 2 16.70 7.55 -19.29
CA MET A 2 18.14 7.17 -19.30
C MET A 2 18.73 6.89 -20.69
N ALA A 3 17.96 6.37 -21.63
CA ALA A 3 18.41 6.08 -23.00
C ALA A 3 18.36 7.28 -23.96
N LEU A 4 17.83 8.42 -23.52
CA LEU A 4 17.67 9.61 -24.34
C LEU A 4 18.94 10.46 -24.32
N LYS A 5 19.21 11.17 -25.44
CA LYS A 5 20.18 12.25 -25.50
C LYS A 5 19.54 13.59 -25.08
N PRO A 6 20.33 14.55 -24.54
CA PRO A 6 19.81 15.90 -24.28
C PRO A 6 19.07 16.49 -25.48
N GLY A 7 17.89 17.02 -25.25
CA GLY A 7 16.95 17.54 -26.25
C GLY A 7 16.06 16.49 -26.92
N GLN A 8 16.35 15.21 -26.80
CA GLN A 8 15.60 14.14 -27.45
C GLN A 8 14.29 13.88 -26.72
N VAL A 9 13.24 13.54 -27.47
CA VAL A 9 11.92 13.13 -27.00
C VAL A 9 11.78 11.60 -27.14
N SER A 10 11.16 10.95 -26.14
CA SER A 10 10.94 9.50 -26.14
C SER A 10 9.81 9.13 -27.11
N GLN A 11 9.73 7.84 -27.43
CA GLN A 11 8.47 7.21 -27.82
C GLN A 11 7.48 7.23 -26.65
N ILE A 12 6.24 6.82 -26.87
CA ILE A 12 5.26 6.67 -25.81
C ILE A 12 5.76 5.62 -24.81
N VAL A 13 5.81 6.00 -23.54
CA VAL A 13 6.21 5.13 -22.42
C VAL A 13 4.97 4.88 -21.58
N GLU A 14 4.62 3.63 -21.40
CA GLU A 14 3.54 3.20 -20.51
C GLU A 14 4.09 3.00 -19.09
N SER A 15 3.33 3.43 -18.11
CA SER A 15 3.60 3.24 -16.68
C SER A 15 2.28 3.00 -15.93
N PRO A 16 2.32 2.61 -14.65
CA PRO A 16 1.13 2.55 -13.82
C PRO A 16 0.35 3.87 -13.74
N ASP A 17 1.01 5.01 -13.90
CA ASP A 17 0.35 6.33 -13.88
C ASP A 17 -0.31 6.72 -15.23
N GLY A 18 -0.05 5.99 -16.32
CA GLY A 18 -0.57 6.26 -17.67
C GLY A 18 0.50 6.30 -18.76
N PHE A 19 0.21 7.03 -19.84
CA PHE A 19 1.10 7.15 -21.00
C PHE A 19 1.89 8.45 -20.95
N HIS A 20 3.21 8.33 -21.08
CA HIS A 20 4.12 9.45 -21.01
C HIS A 20 4.84 9.70 -22.33
N ILE A 21 5.08 10.95 -22.65
CA ILE A 21 6.10 11.40 -23.58
C ILE A 21 7.12 12.20 -22.75
N ILE A 22 8.39 11.79 -22.81
CA ILE A 22 9.46 12.31 -21.95
C ILE A 22 10.51 13.01 -22.83
N GLN A 23 10.90 14.23 -22.47
CA GLN A 23 12.04 14.90 -23.07
C GLN A 23 13.18 15.04 -22.07
N LEU A 24 14.36 14.55 -22.42
CA LEU A 24 15.56 14.79 -21.62
C LEU A 24 16.09 16.21 -21.90
N ILE A 25 16.23 17.02 -20.87
CA ILE A 25 16.78 18.39 -20.95
C ILE A 25 18.28 18.36 -20.78
N ALA A 26 18.77 17.75 -19.70
CA ALA A 26 20.19 17.65 -19.38
C ALA A 26 20.47 16.37 -18.59
N ARG A 27 21.73 15.93 -18.64
CA ARG A 27 22.25 14.83 -17.85
C ARG A 27 23.62 15.18 -17.31
N GLU A 28 23.82 14.95 -16.01
CA GLU A 28 25.10 15.12 -15.32
C GLU A 28 25.38 13.85 -14.47
N GLY A 29 26.27 13.00 -14.98
CA GLY A 29 26.50 11.69 -14.34
C GLY A 29 25.24 10.83 -14.27
N ASP A 30 24.82 10.46 -13.07
CA ASP A 30 23.60 9.69 -12.81
C ASP A 30 22.36 10.56 -12.57
N MET A 31 22.53 11.88 -12.50
CA MET A 31 21.43 12.83 -12.40
C MET A 31 20.93 13.25 -13.77
N PHE A 32 19.62 13.42 -13.90
CA PHE A 32 19.01 13.89 -15.14
C PHE A 32 17.90 14.90 -14.87
N ASN A 33 17.81 15.90 -15.73
CA ASN A 33 16.72 16.85 -15.79
C ASN A 33 15.85 16.50 -16.99
N ALA A 34 14.56 16.25 -16.76
CA ALA A 34 13.63 15.87 -17.80
C ALA A 34 12.26 16.50 -17.54
N ARG A 35 11.49 16.67 -18.61
CA ARG A 35 10.08 17.05 -18.54
C ARG A 35 9.24 15.99 -19.25
N HIS A 36 7.98 15.83 -18.83
CA HIS A 36 7.08 14.89 -19.45
C HIS A 36 5.69 15.48 -19.65
N ILE A 37 4.94 14.85 -20.56
CA ILE A 37 3.51 14.99 -20.71
C ILE A 37 2.93 13.65 -20.28
N LEU A 38 2.00 13.64 -19.33
CA LEU A 38 1.26 12.47 -18.89
C LEU A 38 -0.17 12.57 -19.37
N ILE A 39 -0.63 11.50 -20.03
CA ILE A 39 -2.04 11.32 -20.39
C ILE A 39 -2.54 10.08 -19.69
N ARG A 40 -3.62 10.21 -18.93
CA ARG A 40 -4.34 9.09 -18.33
C ARG A 40 -5.52 8.71 -19.18
N PRO A 41 -5.68 7.42 -19.53
CA PRO A 41 -6.91 6.95 -20.12
C PRO A 41 -8.04 7.06 -19.09
N GLU A 42 -9.15 7.67 -19.52
CA GLU A 42 -10.39 7.66 -18.75
C GLU A 42 -11.21 6.44 -19.16
N TYR A 43 -11.75 5.72 -18.18
CA TYR A 43 -12.65 4.61 -18.43
C TYR A 43 -14.02 5.14 -18.89
N SER A 44 -14.53 4.58 -19.96
CA SER A 44 -15.86 4.92 -20.45
C SER A 44 -16.96 4.38 -19.50
N SER A 45 -18.15 4.96 -19.58
CA SER A 45 -19.33 4.44 -18.87
C SER A 45 -19.67 3.00 -19.28
N GLU A 46 -19.31 2.62 -20.51
CA GLU A 46 -19.48 1.26 -21.03
C GLU A 46 -18.52 0.27 -20.35
N ASP A 47 -17.23 0.64 -20.17
CA ASP A 47 -16.23 -0.19 -19.49
C ASP A 47 -16.61 -0.39 -18.03
N ARG A 48 -17.08 0.68 -17.37
CA ARG A 48 -17.66 0.61 -16.02
C ARG A 48 -18.80 -0.41 -15.95
N SER A 49 -19.77 -0.30 -16.86
CA SER A 49 -20.92 -1.22 -16.91
C SER A 49 -20.50 -2.66 -17.13
N LYS A 50 -19.50 -2.90 -18.00
CA LYS A 50 -18.95 -4.24 -18.25
C LYS A 50 -18.30 -4.81 -16.98
N ALA A 51 -17.50 -4.01 -16.27
CA ALA A 51 -16.85 -4.43 -15.02
C ALA A 51 -17.87 -4.82 -13.95
N PHE A 52 -18.89 -3.99 -13.73
CA PHE A 52 -19.97 -4.29 -12.77
C PHE A 52 -20.71 -5.58 -13.13
N LYS A 53 -21.13 -5.75 -14.40
CA LYS A 53 -21.83 -6.97 -14.84
C LYS A 53 -20.98 -8.22 -14.71
N SER A 54 -19.68 -8.11 -14.98
CA SER A 54 -18.75 -9.22 -14.80
C SER A 54 -18.65 -9.64 -13.34
N LEU A 55 -18.48 -8.69 -12.41
CA LEU A 55 -18.42 -8.94 -10.99
C LEU A 55 -19.74 -9.51 -10.42
N ASP A 56 -20.88 -9.00 -10.88
CA ASP A 56 -22.20 -9.49 -10.51
C ASP A 56 -22.40 -10.95 -10.95
N SER A 57 -21.99 -11.27 -12.17
CA SER A 57 -22.00 -12.65 -12.67
C SER A 57 -21.10 -13.57 -11.83
N ILE A 58 -19.89 -13.13 -11.48
CA ILE A 58 -18.98 -13.88 -10.60
C ILE A 58 -19.60 -14.09 -9.23
N LYS A 59 -20.17 -13.05 -8.62
CA LYS A 59 -20.88 -13.13 -7.34
C LYS A 59 -22.02 -14.15 -7.39
N THR A 60 -22.83 -14.11 -8.46
CA THR A 60 -23.92 -15.07 -8.65
C THR A 60 -23.43 -16.51 -8.70
N LEU A 61 -22.34 -16.78 -9.42
CA LEU A 61 -21.73 -18.11 -9.49
C LEU A 61 -21.21 -18.58 -8.11
N ILE A 62 -20.67 -17.67 -7.31
CA ILE A 62 -20.19 -17.98 -5.96
C ILE A 62 -21.36 -18.26 -5.03
N LEU A 63 -22.41 -17.46 -5.06
CA LEU A 63 -23.61 -17.66 -4.24
C LEU A 63 -24.39 -18.95 -4.60
N ALA A 64 -24.27 -19.40 -5.86
CA ALA A 64 -24.82 -20.66 -6.33
C ALA A 64 -23.91 -21.87 -6.07
N ASP A 65 -22.82 -21.72 -5.28
CA ASP A 65 -21.80 -22.73 -5.00
C ASP A 65 -21.17 -23.39 -6.27
N SER A 66 -21.33 -22.76 -7.43
CA SER A 66 -20.73 -23.22 -8.69
C SER A 66 -19.21 -23.05 -8.73
N ILE A 67 -18.69 -22.06 -8.03
CA ILE A 67 -17.27 -21.80 -7.84
C ILE A 67 -17.04 -21.20 -6.44
N THR A 68 -15.96 -21.55 -5.78
CA THR A 68 -15.58 -20.91 -4.51
C THR A 68 -14.98 -19.53 -4.77
N PHE A 69 -15.12 -18.61 -3.81
CA PHE A 69 -14.54 -17.26 -3.90
C PHE A 69 -13.02 -17.32 -4.21
N GLU A 70 -12.31 -18.20 -3.54
CA GLU A 70 -10.87 -18.42 -3.74
C GLU A 70 -10.52 -18.84 -5.17
N LYS A 71 -11.28 -19.76 -5.75
CA LYS A 71 -11.08 -20.20 -7.15
C LYS A 71 -11.44 -19.09 -8.13
N ALA A 72 -12.49 -18.32 -7.85
CA ALA A 72 -12.86 -17.16 -8.66
C ALA A 72 -11.75 -16.11 -8.63
N ALA A 73 -11.22 -15.77 -7.45
CA ALA A 73 -10.11 -14.84 -7.32
C ALA A 73 -8.87 -15.30 -8.09
N ARG A 74 -8.44 -16.56 -7.94
CA ARG A 74 -7.26 -17.11 -8.65
C ARG A 74 -7.39 -17.09 -10.18
N ARG A 75 -8.59 -17.18 -10.71
CA ARG A 75 -8.81 -17.31 -12.16
C ARG A 75 -9.21 -16.01 -12.84
N LEU A 76 -9.91 -15.13 -12.14
CA LEU A 76 -10.61 -13.99 -12.73
C LEU A 76 -10.18 -12.64 -12.14
N SER A 77 -9.52 -12.63 -10.96
CA SER A 77 -9.02 -11.40 -10.38
C SER A 77 -7.82 -10.87 -11.17
N GLN A 78 -7.79 -9.56 -11.38
CA GLN A 78 -6.68 -8.83 -11.96
C GLN A 78 -5.79 -8.17 -10.90
N ASP A 79 -6.10 -8.34 -9.59
CA ASP A 79 -5.29 -7.81 -8.52
C ASP A 79 -4.01 -8.62 -8.34
N PRO A 80 -2.81 -8.09 -8.72
CA PRO A 80 -1.55 -8.83 -8.66
C PRO A 80 -1.13 -9.21 -7.25
N LYS A 81 -1.69 -8.55 -6.23
CA LYS A 81 -1.31 -8.75 -4.83
C LYS A 81 -2.03 -9.92 -4.16
N SER A 82 -3.28 -10.18 -4.57
CA SER A 82 -4.12 -11.17 -3.90
C SER A 82 -4.57 -12.35 -4.77
N PHE A 83 -4.51 -12.27 -6.12
CA PHE A 83 -5.06 -13.32 -6.97
C PHE A 83 -4.40 -14.69 -6.73
N LEU A 84 -3.08 -14.77 -6.54
CA LEU A 84 -2.36 -16.01 -6.25
C LEU A 84 -2.70 -16.57 -4.86
N ASN A 85 -3.10 -15.71 -3.94
CA ASN A 85 -3.48 -16.07 -2.57
C ASN A 85 -4.99 -16.29 -2.41
N GLY A 86 -5.71 -16.50 -3.51
CA GLY A 86 -7.16 -16.74 -3.47
C GLY A 86 -7.99 -15.51 -3.09
N GLY A 87 -7.47 -14.31 -3.30
CA GLY A 87 -8.13 -13.05 -3.01
C GLY A 87 -7.99 -12.57 -1.56
N ILE A 88 -7.16 -13.23 -0.75
CA ILE A 88 -6.90 -12.79 0.64
C ILE A 88 -6.12 -11.48 0.61
N MET A 89 -6.70 -10.43 1.18
CA MET A 89 -6.01 -9.16 1.39
C MET A 89 -4.98 -9.31 2.50
N SER A 90 -3.78 -8.76 2.29
CA SER A 90 -2.73 -8.70 3.29
C SER A 90 -2.05 -7.34 3.27
N ASP A 91 -1.64 -6.88 4.43
CA ASP A 91 -0.80 -5.69 4.56
C ASP A 91 0.61 -5.97 4.02
N GLU A 92 1.10 -5.11 3.14
CA GLU A 92 2.37 -5.32 2.42
C GLU A 92 3.59 -5.27 3.34
N ASN A 93 3.51 -4.53 4.43
CA ASN A 93 4.63 -4.32 5.33
C ASN A 93 4.70 -5.40 6.43
N THR A 94 3.54 -5.81 6.92
CA THR A 94 3.44 -6.72 8.07
C THR A 94 3.03 -8.13 7.70
N GLY A 95 2.43 -8.31 6.51
CA GLY A 95 1.80 -9.57 6.09
C GLY A 95 0.52 -9.91 6.87
N ALA A 96 0.01 -8.97 7.68
CA ALA A 96 -1.22 -9.16 8.43
C ALA A 96 -2.42 -9.29 7.49
N VAL A 97 -3.29 -10.23 7.81
CA VAL A 97 -4.55 -10.46 7.06
C VAL A 97 -5.79 -9.96 7.82
N LEU A 98 -5.56 -9.37 8.98
CA LEU A 98 -6.58 -8.70 9.79
C LEU A 98 -6.31 -7.21 9.73
N PHE A 99 -7.35 -6.44 9.47
CA PHE A 99 -7.27 -5.00 9.31
C PHE A 99 -8.17 -4.30 10.32
N GLU A 100 -7.66 -3.24 10.90
CA GLU A 100 -8.46 -2.29 11.65
C GLU A 100 -9.20 -1.34 10.69
N LYS A 101 -10.23 -0.69 11.19
CA LYS A 101 -11.08 0.21 10.41
C LYS A 101 -10.28 1.31 9.69
N ASP A 102 -9.33 1.90 10.37
CA ASP A 102 -8.49 3.01 9.89
C ASP A 102 -7.40 2.58 8.90
N GLN A 103 -7.12 1.29 8.81
CA GLN A 103 -6.22 0.70 7.82
C GLN A 103 -6.91 0.44 6.48
N LEU A 104 -8.25 0.47 6.45
CA LEU A 104 -9.04 0.25 5.25
C LEU A 104 -9.31 1.57 4.53
N LYS A 105 -9.41 1.51 3.21
CA LYS A 105 -9.86 2.66 2.43
C LYS A 105 -11.30 3.01 2.79
N PRO A 106 -11.67 4.29 2.86
CA PRO A 106 -13.04 4.71 3.20
C PRO A 106 -14.12 4.06 2.31
N ALA A 107 -13.84 3.91 1.00
CA ALA A 107 -14.76 3.25 0.08
C ALA A 107 -15.00 1.79 0.46
N ASP A 108 -13.93 1.05 0.77
CA ASP A 108 -13.99 -0.36 1.15
C ASP A 108 -14.72 -0.52 2.48
N TYR A 109 -14.34 0.26 3.49
CA TYR A 109 -14.96 0.23 4.81
C TYR A 109 -16.48 0.51 4.75
N ASN A 110 -16.89 1.52 3.98
CA ASN A 110 -18.32 1.86 3.86
C ASN A 110 -19.16 0.74 3.30
N VAL A 111 -18.60 -0.10 2.44
CA VAL A 111 -19.29 -1.24 1.84
C VAL A 111 -19.34 -2.44 2.79
N ILE A 112 -18.26 -2.69 3.55
CA ILE A 112 -18.15 -3.91 4.35
C ILE A 112 -18.66 -3.76 5.80
N LYS A 113 -18.83 -2.54 6.31
CA LYS A 113 -19.17 -2.27 7.73
C LYS A 113 -20.44 -2.96 8.21
N ASP A 114 -21.41 -3.21 7.30
CA ASP A 114 -22.71 -3.79 7.59
C ASP A 114 -22.78 -5.28 7.19
N LEU A 115 -21.72 -5.84 6.60
CA LEU A 115 -21.65 -7.24 6.19
C LEU A 115 -21.30 -8.15 7.36
N LYS A 116 -21.86 -9.35 7.34
CA LYS A 116 -21.55 -10.43 8.30
C LYS A 116 -20.49 -11.37 7.77
N PRO A 117 -19.81 -12.14 8.65
CA PRO A 117 -18.93 -13.22 8.21
C PRO A 117 -19.61 -14.16 7.23
N GLY A 118 -18.96 -14.44 6.11
CA GLY A 118 -19.48 -15.24 4.99
C GLY A 118 -20.19 -14.44 3.90
N GLU A 119 -20.63 -13.20 4.18
CA GLU A 119 -21.34 -12.37 3.19
C GLU A 119 -20.36 -11.74 2.18
N ILE A 120 -20.87 -11.51 0.96
CA ILE A 120 -20.16 -10.90 -0.16
C ILE A 120 -20.86 -9.57 -0.48
N SER A 121 -20.06 -8.52 -0.65
CA SER A 121 -20.56 -7.20 -1.02
C SER A 121 -21.22 -7.20 -2.41
N GLU A 122 -22.00 -6.15 -2.68
CA GLU A 122 -22.29 -5.77 -4.06
C GLU A 122 -21.00 -5.31 -4.76
N PRO A 123 -20.94 -5.40 -6.10
CA PRO A 123 -19.86 -4.77 -6.86
C PRO A 123 -19.79 -3.27 -6.58
N PHE A 124 -18.61 -2.75 -6.31
CA PHE A 124 -18.41 -1.33 -6.02
C PHE A 124 -17.10 -0.79 -6.59
N GLU A 125 -17.05 0.52 -6.69
CA GLU A 125 -15.88 1.25 -7.14
C GLU A 125 -14.97 1.58 -5.96
N SER A 126 -13.68 1.38 -6.15
CA SER A 126 -12.62 1.74 -5.21
C SER A 126 -11.40 2.25 -5.97
N VAL A 127 -10.32 2.53 -5.27
CA VAL A 127 -9.04 2.94 -5.85
C VAL A 127 -7.98 1.96 -5.40
N ASP A 128 -7.13 1.50 -6.31
CA ASP A 128 -5.95 0.72 -5.94
C ASP A 128 -4.83 1.59 -5.35
N ASN A 129 -3.68 1.00 -5.06
CA ASN A 129 -2.50 1.71 -4.58
C ASN A 129 -1.37 1.69 -5.63
N GLU A 130 -1.70 1.44 -6.90
CA GLU A 130 -0.71 1.46 -7.96
C GLU A 130 -0.46 2.89 -8.46
N GLY A 131 0.81 3.20 -8.72
CA GLY A 131 1.24 4.54 -9.08
C GLY A 131 1.08 5.58 -7.95
N ASN A 132 1.28 6.84 -8.29
CA ASN A 132 1.25 7.94 -7.31
C ASN A 132 -0.16 8.40 -6.94
N LEU A 133 -1.16 8.09 -7.76
CA LEU A 133 -2.53 8.58 -7.62
C LEU A 133 -3.58 7.46 -7.51
N GLY A 134 -3.15 6.20 -7.66
CA GLY A 134 -4.03 5.04 -7.73
C GLY A 134 -4.89 5.01 -9.01
N HIS A 135 -5.49 3.87 -9.30
CA HIS A 135 -6.43 3.70 -10.40
C HIS A 135 -7.81 3.33 -9.88
N THR A 136 -8.84 3.74 -10.60
CA THR A 136 -10.19 3.26 -10.35
C THR A 136 -10.27 1.76 -10.62
N VAL A 137 -10.70 1.01 -9.63
CA VAL A 137 -10.91 -0.44 -9.71
C VAL A 137 -12.33 -0.79 -9.27
N TYR A 138 -12.83 -1.89 -9.78
CA TYR A 138 -14.12 -2.44 -9.42
C TYR A 138 -13.90 -3.76 -8.72
N LYS A 139 -14.54 -3.97 -7.59
CA LYS A 139 -14.34 -5.18 -6.78
C LYS A 139 -15.57 -5.63 -6.00
N ILE A 140 -15.53 -6.87 -5.55
CA ILE A 140 -16.39 -7.44 -4.52
C ILE A 140 -15.50 -7.89 -3.36
N ILE A 141 -15.99 -7.76 -2.15
CA ILE A 141 -15.29 -8.19 -0.93
C ILE A 141 -16.15 -9.21 -0.20
N LYS A 142 -15.53 -10.28 0.26
CA LYS A 142 -16.12 -11.25 1.18
C LYS A 142 -15.52 -11.05 2.56
N ILE A 143 -16.36 -11.06 3.58
CA ILE A 143 -15.92 -11.04 4.98
C ILE A 143 -15.73 -12.48 5.45
N ASP A 144 -14.51 -12.87 5.75
CA ASP A 144 -14.24 -14.20 6.30
C ASP A 144 -14.42 -14.21 7.82
N LYS A 145 -13.95 -13.18 8.53
CA LYS A 145 -14.01 -13.12 10.00
C LYS A 145 -14.12 -11.67 10.46
N ILE A 146 -14.90 -11.47 11.51
CA ILE A 146 -14.95 -10.23 12.28
C ILE A 146 -14.49 -10.55 13.70
N ILE A 147 -13.49 -9.85 14.18
CA ILE A 147 -13.01 -9.98 15.57
C ILE A 147 -13.50 -8.76 16.33
N PRO A 148 -14.41 -8.94 17.32
CA PRO A 148 -14.83 -7.83 18.16
C PRO A 148 -13.66 -7.31 18.98
N ALA A 149 -13.73 -6.05 19.41
CA ALA A 149 -12.73 -5.47 20.28
C ALA A 149 -12.58 -6.32 21.55
N HIS A 150 -11.36 -6.71 21.87
CA HIS A 150 -11.02 -7.54 23.02
C HIS A 150 -9.68 -7.09 23.61
N PRO A 151 -9.42 -7.37 24.90
CA PRO A 151 -8.10 -7.16 25.49
C PRO A 151 -7.05 -7.99 24.74
N ALA A 152 -5.89 -7.39 24.46
CA ALA A 152 -4.82 -8.06 23.75
C ALA A 152 -4.42 -9.38 24.41
N SER A 153 -4.35 -10.44 23.63
CA SER A 153 -4.00 -11.78 24.09
C SER A 153 -2.91 -12.42 23.21
N PHE A 154 -2.03 -13.21 23.83
CA PHE A 154 -0.99 -13.94 23.08
C PHE A 154 -1.57 -14.96 22.07
N LYS A 155 -2.80 -15.42 22.27
CA LYS A 155 -3.43 -16.40 21.41
C LYS A 155 -3.95 -15.80 20.10
N GLU A 156 -4.52 -14.61 20.17
CA GLU A 156 -5.21 -13.97 19.03
C GLU A 156 -4.35 -12.87 18.39
N ASP A 157 -3.53 -12.16 19.20
CA ASP A 157 -2.77 -10.98 18.77
C ASP A 157 -1.25 -11.23 18.73
N PHE A 158 -0.80 -12.48 18.68
CA PHE A 158 0.62 -12.82 18.76
C PHE A 158 1.48 -12.04 17.76
N SER A 159 1.04 -11.91 16.52
CA SER A 159 1.79 -11.19 15.48
C SER A 159 1.92 -9.69 15.79
N ILE A 160 0.85 -9.07 16.29
CA ILE A 160 0.82 -7.66 16.68
C ILE A 160 1.75 -7.43 17.86
N LEU A 161 1.61 -8.25 18.91
CA LEU A 161 2.44 -8.17 20.12
C LEU A 161 3.92 -8.43 19.80
N LEU A 162 4.21 -9.37 18.90
CA LEU A 162 5.58 -9.64 18.44
C LEU A 162 6.18 -8.43 17.72
N ASN A 163 5.41 -7.78 16.84
CA ASN A 163 5.88 -6.58 16.13
C ASN A 163 6.13 -5.42 17.10
N ILE A 164 5.24 -5.18 18.04
CA ILE A 164 5.42 -4.17 19.10
C ILE A 164 6.69 -4.46 19.91
N ALA A 165 6.91 -5.70 20.31
CA ALA A 165 8.10 -6.10 21.03
C ALA A 165 9.39 -5.91 20.21
N LYS A 166 9.38 -6.28 18.92
CA LYS A 166 10.50 -6.06 18.00
C LYS A 166 10.83 -4.58 17.84
N GLU A 167 9.82 -3.74 17.62
CA GLU A 167 10.03 -2.29 17.52
C GLU A 167 10.58 -1.69 18.80
N SER A 168 10.02 -2.08 19.96
CA SER A 168 10.52 -1.62 21.27
C SER A 168 11.99 -2.01 21.48
N ASN A 169 12.35 -3.26 21.16
CA ASN A 169 13.73 -3.73 21.28
C ASN A 169 14.66 -3.02 20.29
N SER A 170 14.21 -2.79 19.06
CA SER A 170 15.00 -2.02 18.07
C SER A 170 15.26 -0.59 18.54
N ARG A 171 14.25 0.09 19.08
CA ARG A 171 14.43 1.44 19.66
C ARG A 171 15.42 1.44 20.80
N LYS A 172 15.29 0.50 21.74
CA LYS A 172 16.25 0.37 22.86
C LYS A 172 17.69 0.13 22.35
N ALA A 173 17.87 -0.81 21.41
CA ALA A 173 19.18 -1.10 20.86
C ALA A 173 19.81 0.13 20.14
N ILE A 174 18.99 0.89 19.40
CA ILE A 174 19.44 2.14 18.76
C ILE A 174 19.83 3.18 19.82
N ASP A 175 19.04 3.34 20.87
CA ASP A 175 19.31 4.32 21.94
C ASP A 175 20.58 3.96 22.73
N GLU A 176 20.77 2.69 23.05
CA GLU A 176 21.99 2.18 23.66
C GLU A 176 23.22 2.38 22.76
N PHE A 177 23.09 2.05 21.48
CA PHE A 177 24.16 2.26 20.51
C PHE A 177 24.55 3.74 20.40
N ILE A 178 23.56 4.63 20.27
CA ILE A 178 23.81 6.07 20.19
C ILE A 178 24.48 6.57 21.45
N THR A 179 23.95 6.21 22.65
CA THR A 179 24.52 6.60 23.94
C THR A 179 25.99 6.14 24.08
N LYS A 180 26.27 4.90 23.66
CA LYS A 180 27.65 4.38 23.66
C LYS A 180 28.54 5.17 22.68
N LYS A 181 28.06 5.48 21.50
CA LYS A 181 28.83 6.23 20.50
C LYS A 181 29.04 7.70 20.91
N GLN A 182 28.08 8.35 21.51
CA GLN A 182 28.22 9.72 22.02
C GLN A 182 29.39 9.85 23.01
N ARG A 183 29.66 8.81 23.83
CA ARG A 183 30.78 8.82 24.81
C ARG A 183 32.15 8.72 24.12
N THR A 184 32.24 8.07 22.98
CA THR A 184 33.52 7.74 22.31
C THR A 184 33.77 8.55 21.04
N THR A 185 32.76 9.24 20.53
CA THR A 185 32.86 10.03 19.30
C THR A 185 33.14 11.49 19.65
N TYR A 186 34.05 12.11 18.91
CA TYR A 186 34.26 13.55 19.00
C TYR A 186 33.12 14.27 18.30
N ILE A 187 32.36 15.06 19.06
CA ILE A 187 31.17 15.76 18.57
C ILE A 187 31.35 17.24 18.93
N VAL A 188 31.22 18.12 17.95
CA VAL A 188 31.19 19.57 18.13
C VAL A 188 29.85 20.07 17.63
N ILE A 189 29.13 20.77 18.49
CA ILE A 189 27.90 21.46 18.16
C ILE A 189 28.18 22.95 18.22
N ASP A 190 27.77 23.67 17.18
CA ASP A 190 27.91 25.12 17.15
C ASP A 190 27.17 25.74 18.35
N PRO A 191 27.79 26.71 19.06
CA PRO A 191 27.18 27.37 20.22
C PRO A 191 25.77 27.93 19.96
N MET A 192 25.47 28.30 18.73
CA MET A 192 24.14 28.78 18.33
C MET A 192 23.04 27.75 18.58
N PHE A 193 23.37 26.46 18.57
CA PHE A 193 22.43 25.36 18.75
C PHE A 193 22.43 24.77 20.17
N HIS A 194 23.26 25.25 21.09
CA HIS A 194 23.32 24.71 22.45
C HIS A 194 22.01 24.78 23.22
N ASN A 195 21.17 25.75 22.92
CA ASN A 195 19.85 25.92 23.57
C ASN A 195 18.71 25.20 22.85
N CYS A 196 19.01 24.41 21.80
CA CYS A 196 17.99 23.64 21.12
C CYS A 196 17.54 22.43 21.95
N PRO A 197 16.24 22.08 21.94
CA PRO A 197 15.75 20.88 22.61
C PRO A 197 16.16 19.65 21.82
N PHE A 198 17.27 19.03 22.20
CA PHE A 198 17.70 17.78 21.59
C PHE A 198 16.82 16.63 22.08
N LYS A 199 16.41 15.77 21.16
CA LYS A 199 15.58 14.59 21.46
C LYS A 199 16.27 13.60 22.43
N ARG A 200 17.60 13.63 22.49
CA ARG A 200 18.44 12.83 23.42
C ARG A 200 19.42 13.74 24.13
N GLU A 201 19.67 13.47 25.39
CA GLU A 201 20.69 14.15 26.19
C GLU A 201 22.10 13.71 25.77
N GLY A 202 23.12 14.50 26.14
CA GLY A 202 24.54 14.15 25.98
C GLY A 202 25.16 14.52 24.63
N TRP A 203 24.50 15.36 23.83
CA TRP A 203 25.11 15.94 22.62
C TRP A 203 26.05 17.10 22.91
N ILE A 204 25.78 17.87 23.96
CA ILE A 204 26.62 18.96 24.46
C ILE A 204 27.42 18.43 25.63
N LYS A 205 28.75 18.52 25.51
CA LYS A 205 29.72 18.11 26.58
C LYS A 205 30.25 19.32 27.28
#